data_85bcae063a503b7881d15f8edb185f1d
#
_entry.id   85bcae063a503b7881d15f8edb185f1d
#
_cell.length_a   1.000
_cell.length_b   1.000
_cell.length_c   1.000
_cell.angle_alpha   90.00
_cell.angle_beta   90.00
_cell.angle_gamma   90.00
#
_symmetry.space_group_name_H-M   'P 1'
#
loop_
_entity.id
_entity.type
_entity.pdbx_description
1 polymer ?
#
loop_
_entity_poly.entity_id
_entity_poly.type
_entity_poly.pdbx_seq_one_letter_code
_entity_poly.pdbx_strand_id
1 'polypeptide(L)'
;AKAQSKLIFKDKFMYTDVQVFNETKRHSIPSLIDTGCSLCIIDSIFAIDSCGIKEDELQTIPINQTKDKISSAFIDSIFFCGKTYHKVYCLVADLTGHYQKYAPKFIVGANILRSGAWKFDMEKNIVEPYDSNNKAKGTIYKWKNHEDYPDVAIDYIILDSKVNGKKTRFAFDTGCRNNKLQRGLYVGKPEQIQKETANIVNKLSIKAAELCRNVTFKIGKDEYTLDFIIGDGNIGLLNIEFLQGHSFILNYKKQILELL
;
A
#
# COMPACT_ATOMS: atom_id res chain seq x y z
N ALA A 1 -27.86 0.51 -6.54
CA ALA A 1 -26.99 0.05 -5.45
C ALA A 1 -25.77 0.97 -5.37
N LYS A 2 -25.38 1.42 -4.18
CA LYS A 2 -24.11 2.17 -4.03
C LYS A 2 -22.95 1.28 -4.45
N ALA A 3 -22.00 1.84 -5.16
CA ALA A 3 -20.76 1.19 -5.57
C ALA A 3 -19.85 1.07 -4.34
N GLN A 4 -20.07 0.09 -3.48
CA GLN A 4 -19.30 -0.14 -2.25
C GLN A 4 -18.78 -1.57 -2.20
N SER A 5 -17.63 -1.77 -1.57
CA SER A 5 -17.04 -3.09 -1.31
C SER A 5 -16.79 -3.25 0.18
N LYS A 6 -16.87 -4.50 0.66
CA LYS A 6 -16.60 -4.82 2.05
C LYS A 6 -15.10 -4.67 2.36
N LEU A 7 -14.77 -4.04 3.48
CA LEU A 7 -13.41 -4.05 4.04
C LEU A 7 -13.26 -5.17 5.06
N ILE A 8 -12.10 -5.79 5.06
CA ILE A 8 -11.66 -6.78 6.03
C ILE A 8 -10.32 -6.33 6.58
N PHE A 9 -10.17 -6.31 7.89
CA PHE A 9 -8.92 -5.95 8.57
C PHE A 9 -8.30 -7.20 9.16
N LYS A 10 -7.01 -7.42 8.86
CA LYS A 10 -6.23 -8.54 9.40
C LYS A 10 -4.76 -8.12 9.49
N ASP A 11 -4.13 -8.32 10.65
CA ASP A 11 -2.69 -8.13 10.87
C ASP A 11 -2.16 -6.77 10.39
N LYS A 12 -2.90 -5.69 10.66
CA LYS A 12 -2.57 -4.30 10.24
C LYS A 12 -2.72 -4.03 8.74
N PHE A 13 -3.46 -4.86 8.02
CA PHE A 13 -3.73 -4.69 6.60
C PHE A 13 -5.23 -4.56 6.33
N MET A 14 -5.55 -3.92 5.21
CA MET A 14 -6.90 -3.77 4.70
C MET A 14 -7.07 -4.60 3.43
N TYR A 15 -8.17 -5.35 3.38
CA TYR A 15 -8.53 -6.17 2.23
C TYR A 15 -9.92 -5.82 1.74
N THR A 16 -10.14 -6.03 0.46
CA THR A 16 -11.46 -6.01 -0.17
C THR A 16 -11.54 -7.05 -1.27
N ASP A 17 -12.74 -7.49 -1.62
CA ASP A 17 -12.91 -8.37 -2.76
C ASP A 17 -12.80 -7.57 -4.05
N VAL A 18 -11.98 -8.06 -4.97
CA VAL A 18 -11.94 -7.61 -6.36
C VAL A 18 -12.38 -8.73 -7.29
N GLN A 19 -12.94 -8.36 -8.44
CA GLN A 19 -13.22 -9.34 -9.49
C GLN A 19 -12.17 -9.18 -10.59
N VAL A 20 -11.49 -10.26 -10.87
CA VAL A 20 -10.47 -10.37 -11.92
C VAL A 20 -11.09 -11.10 -13.11
N PHE A 21 -11.04 -10.48 -14.28
CA PHE A 21 -11.52 -11.05 -15.54
C PHE A 21 -10.36 -11.14 -16.50
N ASN A 22 -10.19 -12.30 -17.09
CA ASN A 22 -9.23 -12.50 -18.17
C ASN A 22 -9.81 -13.52 -19.16
N GLU A 23 -9.91 -13.15 -20.42
CA GLU A 23 -10.65 -13.89 -21.45
C GLU A 23 -12.09 -14.22 -21.00
N THR A 24 -12.40 -15.53 -20.79
CA THR A 24 -13.71 -16.02 -20.32
C THR A 24 -13.74 -16.32 -18.84
N LYS A 25 -12.60 -16.19 -18.15
CA LYS A 25 -12.45 -16.56 -16.73
C LYS A 25 -12.75 -15.37 -15.83
N ARG A 26 -13.51 -15.64 -14.76
CA ARG A 26 -13.89 -14.64 -13.77
C ARG A 26 -13.66 -15.17 -12.36
N HIS A 27 -12.97 -14.40 -11.55
CA HIS A 27 -12.68 -14.74 -10.17
C HIS A 27 -12.99 -13.58 -9.24
N SER A 28 -13.64 -13.85 -8.10
CA SER A 28 -13.78 -12.89 -7.00
C SER A 28 -12.80 -13.30 -5.91
N ILE A 29 -11.88 -12.43 -5.56
CA ILE A 29 -10.77 -12.74 -4.65
C ILE A 29 -10.53 -11.65 -3.62
N PRO A 30 -10.28 -12.01 -2.34
CA PRO A 30 -9.82 -11.07 -1.34
C PRO A 30 -8.45 -10.51 -1.77
N SER A 31 -8.32 -9.21 -1.75
CA SER A 31 -7.16 -8.50 -2.27
C SER A 31 -6.67 -7.46 -1.27
N LEU A 32 -5.36 -7.41 -1.06
CA LEU A 32 -4.73 -6.39 -0.23
C LEU A 32 -4.84 -5.02 -0.92
N ILE A 33 -5.18 -3.99 -0.16
CA ILE A 33 -5.12 -2.59 -0.63
C ILE A 33 -3.76 -2.02 -0.20
N ASP A 34 -2.93 -1.65 -1.18
CA ASP A 34 -1.55 -1.22 -0.96
C ASP A 34 -1.27 0.13 -1.64
N THR A 35 -1.23 1.19 -0.83
CA THR A 35 -0.91 2.54 -1.29
C THR A 35 0.59 2.76 -1.53
N GLY A 36 1.44 1.85 -1.06
CA GLY A 36 2.89 1.86 -1.27
C GLY A 36 3.34 1.13 -2.54
N CYS A 37 2.41 0.52 -3.28
CA CYS A 37 2.70 -0.19 -4.51
C CYS A 37 2.20 0.60 -5.73
N SER A 38 3.08 0.97 -6.66
CA SER A 38 2.70 1.75 -7.84
C SER A 38 1.82 0.98 -8.83
N LEU A 39 1.97 -0.35 -8.89
CA LEU A 39 1.22 -1.24 -9.78
C LEU A 39 0.49 -2.31 -8.97
N CYS A 40 -0.62 -2.78 -9.49
CA CYS A 40 -1.24 -4.02 -8.99
C CYS A 40 -0.27 -5.19 -9.13
N ILE A 41 -0.37 -6.16 -8.22
CA ILE A 41 0.42 -7.39 -8.26
C ILE A 41 -0.55 -8.57 -8.25
N ILE A 42 -0.30 -9.54 -9.13
CA ILE A 42 -1.04 -10.80 -9.21
C ILE A 42 -0.10 -11.96 -8.93
N ASP A 43 -0.58 -12.94 -8.16
CA ASP A 43 0.18 -14.18 -7.93
C ASP A 43 0.41 -14.94 -9.24
N SER A 44 1.63 -15.42 -9.47
CA SER A 44 2.03 -16.06 -10.71
C SER A 44 1.24 -17.34 -11.01
N ILE A 45 1.03 -18.20 -9.99
CA ILE A 45 0.23 -19.44 -10.13
C ILE A 45 -1.22 -19.09 -10.43
N PHE A 46 -1.79 -18.14 -9.70
CA PHE A 46 -3.16 -17.68 -9.93
C PHE A 46 -3.34 -17.07 -11.34
N ALA A 47 -2.37 -16.27 -11.79
CA ALA A 47 -2.38 -15.63 -13.10
C ALA A 47 -2.41 -16.68 -14.24
N ILE A 48 -1.53 -17.67 -14.17
CA ILE A 48 -1.39 -18.71 -15.21
C ILE A 48 -2.53 -19.73 -15.12
N ASP A 49 -2.68 -20.39 -13.98
CA ASP A 49 -3.57 -21.54 -13.84
C ASP A 49 -5.04 -21.13 -13.77
N SER A 50 -5.33 -20.07 -13.04
CA SER A 50 -6.72 -19.64 -12.82
C SER A 50 -7.19 -18.62 -13.84
N CYS A 51 -6.39 -17.55 -14.09
CA CYS A 51 -6.77 -16.50 -15.04
C CYS A 51 -6.44 -16.86 -16.49
N GLY A 52 -5.59 -17.88 -16.74
CA GLY A 52 -5.25 -18.35 -18.08
C GLY A 52 -4.31 -17.43 -18.86
N ILE A 53 -3.51 -16.62 -18.15
CA ILE A 53 -2.45 -15.86 -18.80
C ILE A 53 -1.41 -16.83 -19.32
N LYS A 54 -1.06 -16.74 -20.59
CA LYS A 54 -0.06 -17.59 -21.21
C LYS A 54 1.35 -17.12 -20.91
N GLU A 55 2.29 -18.04 -20.85
CA GLU A 55 3.69 -17.69 -20.54
C GLU A 55 4.31 -16.73 -21.59
N ASP A 56 3.89 -16.83 -22.85
CA ASP A 56 4.35 -15.94 -23.93
C ASP A 56 3.73 -14.53 -23.86
N GLU A 57 2.69 -14.33 -23.05
CA GLU A 57 2.12 -13.02 -22.76
C GLU A 57 2.86 -12.29 -21.61
N LEU A 58 3.70 -13.02 -20.86
CA LEU A 58 4.48 -12.45 -19.78
C LEU A 58 5.67 -11.63 -20.32
N GLN A 59 5.77 -10.40 -19.85
CA GLN A 59 6.91 -9.53 -20.08
C GLN A 59 7.83 -9.55 -18.88
N THR A 60 9.13 -9.67 -19.10
CA THR A 60 10.13 -9.61 -18.02
C THR A 60 10.68 -8.20 -17.91
N ILE A 61 10.55 -7.60 -16.74
CA ILE A 61 11.06 -6.27 -16.44
C ILE A 61 12.13 -6.32 -15.34
N PRO A 62 13.18 -5.48 -15.40
CA PRO A 62 14.13 -5.38 -14.31
C PRO A 62 13.52 -4.71 -13.09
N ILE A 63 13.90 -5.15 -11.92
CA ILE A 63 13.61 -4.43 -10.68
C ILE A 63 14.71 -3.37 -10.51
N ASN A 64 14.29 -2.11 -10.35
CA ASN A 64 15.21 -0.99 -10.20
C ASN A 64 16.30 -1.27 -9.18
N GLN A 65 17.55 -1.01 -9.58
CA GLN A 65 18.78 -1.11 -8.76
C GLN A 65 19.15 -2.53 -8.29
N THR A 66 18.52 -3.58 -8.82
CA THR A 66 18.87 -4.96 -8.52
C THR A 66 19.16 -5.75 -9.80
N LYS A 67 19.76 -6.95 -9.65
CA LYS A 67 19.86 -7.92 -10.76
C LYS A 67 18.61 -8.78 -10.91
N ASP A 68 17.65 -8.62 -10.00
CA ASP A 68 16.41 -9.39 -10.00
C ASP A 68 15.50 -8.89 -11.11
N LYS A 69 14.68 -9.80 -11.64
CA LYS A 69 13.69 -9.54 -12.66
C LYS A 69 12.33 -9.98 -12.14
N ILE A 70 11.29 -9.32 -12.59
CA ILE A 70 9.91 -9.68 -12.30
C ILE A 70 9.13 -9.76 -13.60
N SER A 71 8.16 -10.64 -13.64
CA SER A 71 7.23 -10.72 -14.76
C SER A 71 6.11 -9.69 -14.63
N SER A 72 5.52 -9.32 -15.75
CA SER A 72 4.36 -8.44 -15.81
C SER A 72 3.42 -8.88 -16.93
N ALA A 73 2.16 -8.55 -16.81
CA ALA A 73 1.14 -8.84 -17.81
C ALA A 73 0.00 -7.81 -17.74
N PHE A 74 -0.80 -7.75 -18.80
CA PHE A 74 -2.08 -7.06 -18.79
C PHE A 74 -3.18 -8.04 -18.41
N ILE A 75 -4.03 -7.64 -17.46
CA ILE A 75 -5.27 -8.31 -17.13
C ILE A 75 -6.41 -7.61 -17.88
N ASP A 76 -7.30 -8.36 -18.52
CA ASP A 76 -8.35 -7.78 -19.36
C ASP A 76 -9.21 -6.79 -18.61
N SER A 77 -9.68 -7.14 -17.41
CA SER A 77 -10.32 -6.18 -16.55
C SER A 77 -10.33 -6.56 -15.07
N ILE A 78 -10.37 -5.54 -14.24
CA ILE A 78 -10.52 -5.64 -12.79
C ILE A 78 -11.70 -4.79 -12.36
N PHE A 79 -12.62 -5.38 -11.63
CA PHE A 79 -13.72 -4.65 -10.99
C PHE A 79 -13.37 -4.37 -9.53
N PHE A 80 -13.35 -3.09 -9.18
CA PHE A 80 -13.07 -2.59 -7.84
C PHE A 80 -14.02 -1.46 -7.48
N CYS A 81 -14.71 -1.56 -6.35
CA CYS A 81 -15.62 -0.53 -5.82
C CYS A 81 -16.58 0.07 -6.87
N GLY A 82 -17.30 -0.81 -7.60
CA GLY A 82 -18.31 -0.39 -8.55
C GLY A 82 -17.80 0.10 -9.90
N LYS A 83 -16.49 0.05 -10.14
CA LYS A 83 -15.87 0.47 -11.39
C LYS A 83 -15.06 -0.64 -12.02
N THR A 84 -15.18 -0.79 -13.33
CA THR A 84 -14.36 -1.72 -14.13
C THR A 84 -13.17 -0.96 -14.73
N TYR A 85 -11.99 -1.52 -14.55
CA TYR A 85 -10.74 -1.06 -15.13
C TYR A 85 -10.33 -2.04 -16.21
N HIS A 86 -10.04 -1.56 -17.41
CA HIS A 86 -9.69 -2.40 -18.55
C HIS A 86 -8.18 -2.36 -18.80
N LYS A 87 -7.63 -3.48 -19.29
CA LYS A 87 -6.21 -3.64 -19.61
C LYS A 87 -5.31 -3.17 -18.47
N VAL A 88 -5.54 -3.74 -17.29
CA VAL A 88 -4.78 -3.36 -16.09
C VAL A 88 -3.43 -4.01 -16.13
N TYR A 89 -2.37 -3.19 -16.16
CA TYR A 89 -1.00 -3.65 -16.10
C TYR A 89 -0.64 -4.07 -14.68
N CYS A 90 -0.23 -5.32 -14.52
CA CYS A 90 0.10 -5.91 -13.24
C CYS A 90 1.50 -6.49 -13.25
N LEU A 91 2.20 -6.40 -12.13
CA LEU A 91 3.33 -7.26 -11.85
C LEU A 91 2.83 -8.68 -11.58
N VAL A 92 3.56 -9.67 -12.08
CA VAL A 92 3.29 -11.09 -11.84
C VAL A 92 4.39 -11.62 -10.95
N ALA A 93 4.06 -11.92 -9.70
CA ALA A 93 5.02 -12.30 -8.67
C ALA A 93 4.59 -13.59 -7.98
N ASP A 94 5.55 -14.34 -7.46
CA ASP A 94 5.26 -15.46 -6.56
C ASP A 94 4.85 -14.92 -5.18
N LEU A 95 3.55 -14.98 -4.88
CA LEU A 95 2.97 -14.58 -3.60
C LEU A 95 2.77 -15.75 -2.62
N THR A 96 3.34 -16.91 -2.91
CA THR A 96 3.33 -18.06 -1.98
C THR A 96 4.25 -17.84 -0.78
N GLY A 97 4.24 -18.74 0.18
CA GLY A 97 5.12 -18.66 1.34
C GLY A 97 4.80 -17.47 2.25
N HIS A 98 5.75 -16.56 2.42
CA HIS A 98 5.58 -15.41 3.33
C HIS A 98 4.41 -14.51 2.92
N TYR A 99 4.33 -14.16 1.64
CA TYR A 99 3.28 -13.29 1.13
C TYR A 99 1.89 -13.93 1.16
N GLN A 100 1.78 -15.25 1.08
CA GLN A 100 0.50 -15.95 1.13
C GLN A 100 -0.32 -15.61 2.38
N LYS A 101 0.35 -15.26 3.48
CA LYS A 101 -0.31 -14.85 4.73
C LYS A 101 -0.98 -13.49 4.61
N TYR A 102 -0.45 -12.59 3.77
CA TYR A 102 -0.83 -11.18 3.70
C TYR A 102 -1.53 -10.81 2.40
N ALA A 103 -1.06 -11.36 1.28
CA ALA A 103 -1.58 -11.04 -0.06
C ALA A 103 -1.59 -12.31 -0.92
N PRO A 104 -2.57 -13.21 -0.70
CA PRO A 104 -2.46 -14.56 -1.25
C PRO A 104 -2.58 -14.63 -2.77
N LYS A 105 -3.27 -13.67 -3.42
CA LYS A 105 -3.52 -13.75 -4.87
C LYS A 105 -3.41 -12.43 -5.61
N PHE A 106 -3.82 -11.32 -4.98
CA PHE A 106 -3.87 -10.02 -5.65
C PHE A 106 -3.63 -8.87 -4.68
N ILE A 107 -2.94 -7.83 -5.17
CA ILE A 107 -2.69 -6.57 -4.49
C ILE A 107 -3.21 -5.44 -5.37
N VAL A 108 -4.10 -4.62 -4.82
CA VAL A 108 -4.60 -3.40 -5.46
C VAL A 108 -3.60 -2.29 -5.25
N GLY A 109 -2.91 -1.88 -6.30
CA GLY A 109 -1.90 -0.82 -6.28
C GLY A 109 -2.42 0.55 -6.74
N ALA A 110 -1.51 1.51 -6.76
CA ALA A 110 -1.81 2.90 -7.09
C ALA A 110 -2.33 3.10 -8.52
N ASN A 111 -1.99 2.24 -9.48
CA ASN A 111 -2.52 2.33 -10.83
C ASN A 111 -4.06 2.15 -10.91
N ILE A 112 -4.68 1.56 -9.90
CA ILE A 112 -6.14 1.60 -9.70
C ILE A 112 -6.51 2.75 -8.76
N LEU A 113 -5.87 2.86 -7.59
CA LEU A 113 -6.28 3.79 -6.53
C LEU A 113 -6.22 5.26 -6.98
N ARG A 114 -5.20 5.66 -7.75
CA ARG A 114 -5.03 7.04 -8.23
C ARG A 114 -6.11 7.51 -9.22
N SER A 115 -6.95 6.59 -9.69
CA SER A 115 -8.02 6.94 -10.63
C SER A 115 -9.17 7.73 -9.99
N GLY A 116 -9.21 7.87 -8.67
CA GLY A 116 -10.34 8.48 -7.99
C GLY A 116 -10.05 8.97 -6.58
N ALA A 117 -11.13 9.16 -5.86
CA ALA A 117 -11.13 9.35 -4.43
C ALA A 117 -11.94 8.23 -3.77
N TRP A 118 -11.49 7.80 -2.62
CA TRP A 118 -12.00 6.63 -1.91
C TRP A 118 -12.28 6.96 -0.45
N LYS A 119 -13.48 6.65 0.02
CA LYS A 119 -13.81 6.71 1.44
C LYS A 119 -13.70 5.31 2.03
N PHE A 120 -12.89 5.19 3.07
CA PHE A 120 -12.74 4.00 3.89
C PHE A 120 -13.53 4.23 5.20
N ASP A 121 -14.68 3.58 5.32
CA ASP A 121 -15.55 3.70 6.48
C ASP A 121 -15.22 2.54 7.45
N MET A 122 -14.47 2.86 8.48
CA MET A 122 -13.97 1.88 9.45
C MET A 122 -15.07 1.35 10.38
N GLU A 123 -16.13 2.13 10.59
CA GLU A 123 -17.26 1.70 11.41
C GLU A 123 -18.15 0.70 10.67
N LYS A 124 -18.39 0.97 9.38
CA LYS A 124 -19.22 0.11 8.54
C LYS A 124 -18.44 -1.02 7.86
N ASN A 125 -17.12 -0.99 7.95
CA ASN A 125 -16.23 -1.90 7.24
C ASN A 125 -16.50 -1.93 5.72
N ILE A 126 -16.51 -0.77 5.10
CA ILE A 126 -16.68 -0.62 3.65
C ILE A 126 -15.69 0.37 3.06
N VAL A 127 -15.36 0.16 1.78
CA VAL A 127 -14.72 1.15 0.93
C VAL A 127 -15.69 1.52 -0.20
N GLU A 128 -15.80 2.80 -0.47
CA GLU A 128 -16.69 3.33 -1.51
C GLU A 128 -16.03 4.47 -2.29
N PRO A 129 -16.40 4.67 -3.57
CA PRO A 129 -16.00 5.86 -4.29
C PRO A 129 -16.49 7.12 -3.57
N TYR A 130 -15.65 8.15 -3.56
CA TYR A 130 -15.94 9.42 -2.94
C TYR A 130 -15.95 10.53 -4.00
N ASP A 131 -16.89 11.45 -3.91
CA ASP A 131 -16.88 12.61 -4.80
C ASP A 131 -15.77 13.58 -4.35
N SER A 132 -14.75 13.71 -5.19
CA SER A 132 -13.60 14.57 -4.93
C SER A 132 -13.95 16.05 -4.78
N ASN A 133 -15.15 16.48 -5.22
CA ASN A 133 -15.62 17.86 -5.08
C ASN A 133 -16.24 18.15 -3.72
N ASN A 134 -16.60 17.15 -2.95
CA ASN A 134 -17.13 17.34 -1.60
C ASN A 134 -16.16 18.17 -0.74
N LYS A 135 -16.72 19.00 0.12
CA LYS A 135 -15.95 19.73 1.13
C LYS A 135 -15.47 18.74 2.20
N ALA A 136 -14.21 18.87 2.57
CA ALA A 136 -13.64 18.13 3.66
C ALA A 136 -14.33 18.49 4.99
N LYS A 137 -14.50 17.50 5.87
CA LYS A 137 -15.18 17.63 7.16
C LYS A 137 -14.27 17.28 8.33
N GLY A 138 -13.18 16.57 8.06
CA GLY A 138 -12.23 16.07 9.05
C GLY A 138 -10.89 16.78 9.02
N THR A 139 -9.91 16.17 9.64
CA THR A 139 -8.52 16.65 9.62
C THR A 139 -7.87 16.34 8.29
N ILE A 140 -7.32 17.36 7.65
CA ILE A 140 -6.75 17.30 6.31
C ILE A 140 -5.24 17.26 6.36
N TYR A 141 -4.63 16.28 5.70
CA TYR A 141 -3.21 16.23 5.37
C TYR A 141 -3.07 16.29 3.86
N LYS A 142 -2.51 17.41 3.36
CA LYS A 142 -2.09 17.47 1.96
C LYS A 142 -0.80 16.68 1.81
N TRP A 143 -0.79 15.76 0.88
CA TRP A 143 0.41 14.99 0.60
C TRP A 143 1.20 15.57 -0.58
N LYS A 144 2.43 15.21 -0.66
CA LYS A 144 3.34 15.43 -1.77
C LYS A 144 3.61 14.13 -2.49
N ASN A 145 4.11 14.21 -3.70
CA ASN A 145 4.38 13.07 -4.55
C ASN A 145 5.80 13.11 -5.12
N HIS A 146 6.08 12.27 -6.11
CA HIS A 146 7.37 12.21 -6.79
C HIS A 146 7.78 13.53 -7.49
N GLU A 147 6.83 14.36 -7.92
CA GLU A 147 7.14 15.66 -8.52
C GLU A 147 7.74 16.62 -7.49
N ASP A 148 7.27 16.57 -6.26
CA ASP A 148 7.82 17.35 -5.15
C ASP A 148 9.13 16.74 -4.61
N TYR A 149 9.24 15.41 -4.64
CA TYR A 149 10.35 14.64 -4.11
C TYR A 149 10.84 13.58 -5.11
N PRO A 150 11.70 13.94 -6.08
CA PRO A 150 12.14 13.01 -7.13
C PRO A 150 12.95 11.80 -6.65
N ASP A 151 13.40 11.82 -5.41
CA ASP A 151 14.14 10.73 -4.76
C ASP A 151 13.26 9.62 -4.17
N VAL A 152 11.93 9.77 -4.25
CA VAL A 152 10.99 8.75 -3.77
C VAL A 152 10.29 8.02 -4.93
N ALA A 153 9.71 6.87 -4.63
CA ALA A 153 8.99 6.09 -5.63
C ALA A 153 7.77 6.85 -6.17
N ILE A 154 7.46 6.62 -7.44
CA ILE A 154 6.26 7.15 -8.08
C ILE A 154 5.01 6.67 -7.30
N ASP A 155 4.03 7.54 -7.23
CA ASP A 155 2.72 7.29 -6.57
C ASP A 155 2.76 7.18 -5.03
N TYR A 156 3.89 7.40 -4.37
CA TYR A 156 3.92 7.48 -2.92
C TYR A 156 3.12 8.68 -2.40
N ILE A 157 2.37 8.44 -1.33
CA ILE A 157 1.65 9.47 -0.57
C ILE A 157 2.59 10.00 0.51
N ILE A 158 3.27 11.11 0.25
CA ILE A 158 4.32 11.65 1.12
C ILE A 158 3.74 12.68 2.08
N LEU A 159 3.85 12.42 3.37
CA LEU A 159 3.45 13.32 4.44
C LEU A 159 4.69 13.98 5.07
N ASP A 160 4.77 15.31 4.97
CA ASP A 160 5.79 16.09 5.68
C ASP A 160 5.54 15.98 7.18
N SER A 161 6.58 15.71 7.93
CA SER A 161 6.51 15.37 9.35
C SER A 161 7.66 15.95 10.14
N LYS A 162 7.56 15.84 11.48
CA LYS A 162 8.66 16.12 12.40
C LYS A 162 8.75 15.03 13.46
N VAL A 163 9.97 14.55 13.71
CA VAL A 163 10.30 13.63 14.80
C VAL A 163 11.38 14.30 15.66
N ASN A 164 11.16 14.42 16.96
CA ASN A 164 12.10 15.12 17.87
C ASN A 164 12.52 16.50 17.36
N GLY A 165 11.58 17.28 16.80
CA GLY A 165 11.82 18.60 16.22
C GLY A 165 12.51 18.61 14.84
N LYS A 166 13.07 17.48 14.40
CA LYS A 166 13.72 17.35 13.08
C LYS A 166 12.69 17.11 12.00
N LYS A 167 12.80 17.84 10.89
CA LYS A 167 11.96 17.60 9.69
C LYS A 167 12.25 16.24 9.10
N THR A 168 11.22 15.54 8.73
CA THR A 168 11.29 14.24 8.05
C THR A 168 10.11 14.06 7.12
N ARG A 169 10.04 12.92 6.45
CA ARG A 169 8.98 12.53 5.52
C ARG A 169 8.58 11.10 5.79
N PHE A 170 7.27 10.85 5.74
CA PHE A 170 6.73 9.49 5.77
C PHE A 170 5.92 9.23 4.51
N ALA A 171 6.07 8.06 3.90
CA ALA A 171 5.09 7.55 2.96
C ALA A 171 3.96 6.85 3.73
N PHE A 172 2.71 7.17 3.42
CA PHE A 172 1.57 6.43 3.91
C PHE A 172 1.39 5.18 3.04
N ASP A 173 1.71 4.03 3.62
CA ASP A 173 1.85 2.73 2.95
C ASP A 173 1.00 1.69 3.66
N THR A 174 -0.21 1.44 3.12
CA THR A 174 -1.16 0.46 3.68
C THR A 174 -0.75 -1.00 3.44
N GLY A 175 0.24 -1.25 2.61
CA GLY A 175 0.87 -2.55 2.39
C GLY A 175 2.06 -2.84 3.28
N CYS A 176 2.42 -1.92 4.18
CA CYS A 176 3.54 -2.06 5.09
C CYS A 176 3.09 -2.57 6.46
N ARG A 177 3.64 -3.69 6.93
CA ARG A 177 3.28 -4.26 8.24
C ARG A 177 3.82 -3.43 9.41
N ASN A 178 5.01 -2.86 9.27
CA ASN A 178 5.68 -2.12 10.31
C ASN A 178 5.94 -0.69 9.85
N ASN A 179 5.64 0.26 10.72
CA ASN A 179 6.10 1.62 10.53
C ASN A 179 7.63 1.63 10.48
N LYS A 180 8.22 2.46 9.60
CA LYS A 180 9.68 2.58 9.47
C LYS A 180 10.11 4.00 9.77
N LEU A 181 11.17 4.12 10.59
CA LEU A 181 11.80 5.38 10.96
C LEU A 181 13.18 5.47 10.33
N GLN A 182 13.51 6.64 9.79
CA GLN A 182 14.87 6.91 9.30
C GLN A 182 15.86 6.84 10.46
N ARG A 183 17.03 6.23 10.19
CA ARG A 183 18.12 6.17 11.16
C ARG A 183 18.53 7.58 11.63
N GLY A 184 18.80 7.72 12.91
CA GLY A 184 19.21 8.99 13.51
C GLY A 184 18.08 9.94 13.92
N LEU A 185 16.81 9.56 13.71
CA LEU A 185 15.68 10.31 14.26
C LEU A 185 15.23 9.83 15.64
N TYR A 186 15.56 8.59 16.01
CA TYR A 186 15.23 8.06 17.32
C TYR A 186 16.23 8.53 18.37
N VAL A 187 15.71 9.03 19.49
CA VAL A 187 16.50 9.43 20.66
C VAL A 187 16.28 8.35 21.73
N GLY A 188 17.27 7.51 21.93
CA GLY A 188 17.24 6.40 22.87
C GLY A 188 17.98 5.18 22.34
N LYS A 189 17.93 4.08 23.08
CA LYS A 189 18.49 2.81 22.67
C LYS A 189 17.39 1.93 22.09
N PRO A 190 17.44 1.59 20.80
CA PRO A 190 16.44 0.71 20.22
C PRO A 190 16.58 -0.73 20.77
N GLU A 191 15.45 -1.44 20.80
CA GLU A 191 15.40 -2.85 21.15
C GLU A 191 15.85 -3.69 19.96
N GLN A 192 16.77 -4.61 20.18
CA GLN A 192 17.22 -5.53 19.13
C GLN A 192 16.24 -6.69 19.00
N ILE A 193 15.71 -6.89 17.82
CA ILE A 193 14.75 -7.96 17.52
C ILE A 193 15.18 -8.75 16.28
N GLN A 194 14.62 -9.94 16.11
CA GLN A 194 14.69 -10.69 14.87
C GLN A 194 13.40 -10.49 14.07
N LYS A 195 13.52 -10.26 12.79
CA LYS A 195 12.41 -10.00 11.90
C LYS A 195 12.50 -10.84 10.64
N GLU A 196 11.41 -11.51 10.33
CA GLU A 196 11.20 -12.14 9.03
C GLU A 196 10.86 -11.05 7.98
N THR A 197 11.54 -11.07 6.87
CA THR A 197 11.31 -10.15 5.76
C THR A 197 11.28 -10.93 4.45
N ALA A 198 10.50 -10.45 3.49
CA ALA A 198 10.56 -10.90 2.12
C ALA A 198 10.58 -9.72 1.17
N ASN A 199 11.20 -9.89 0.01
CA ASN A 199 11.12 -8.92 -1.08
C ASN A 199 10.06 -9.35 -2.11
N ILE A 200 9.85 -8.53 -3.14
CA ILE A 200 8.83 -8.78 -4.18
C ILE A 200 9.05 -10.07 -4.98
N VAL A 201 10.25 -10.61 -4.99
CA VAL A 201 10.55 -11.92 -5.59
C VAL A 201 10.49 -13.06 -4.54
N ASN A 202 9.80 -12.82 -3.43
CA ASN A 202 9.52 -13.78 -2.34
C ASN A 202 10.77 -14.42 -1.72
N LYS A 203 11.89 -13.71 -1.75
CA LYS A 203 13.11 -14.14 -1.06
C LYS A 203 12.97 -13.87 0.44
N LEU A 204 12.65 -14.92 1.20
CA LEU A 204 12.54 -14.87 2.64
C LEU A 204 13.92 -14.76 3.30
N SER A 205 14.02 -13.93 4.32
CA SER A 205 15.18 -13.84 5.17
C SER A 205 14.80 -13.42 6.59
N ILE A 206 15.56 -13.91 7.56
CA ILE A 206 15.48 -13.44 8.94
C ILE A 206 16.63 -12.45 9.15
N LYS A 207 16.31 -11.24 9.56
CA LYS A 207 17.32 -10.18 9.79
C LYS A 207 17.16 -9.60 11.17
N ALA A 208 18.29 -9.20 11.75
CA ALA A 208 18.29 -8.34 12.93
C ALA A 208 17.63 -7.00 12.55
N ALA A 209 16.81 -6.47 13.44
CA ALA A 209 16.16 -5.19 13.27
C ALA A 209 16.14 -4.44 14.61
N GLU A 210 16.02 -3.12 14.53
CA GLU A 210 16.01 -2.22 15.67
C GLU A 210 14.61 -1.65 15.85
N LEU A 211 13.96 -1.99 16.96
CA LEU A 211 12.62 -1.54 17.31
C LEU A 211 12.69 -0.33 18.23
N CYS A 212 12.06 0.75 17.82
CA CYS A 212 11.90 1.99 18.57
C CYS A 212 10.48 2.06 19.11
N ARG A 213 10.34 2.05 20.43
CA ARG A 213 9.05 2.12 21.10
C ARG A 213 8.56 3.55 21.31
N ASN A 214 7.25 3.76 21.22
CA ASN A 214 6.58 5.00 21.59
C ASN A 214 7.21 6.25 20.97
N VAL A 215 7.52 6.21 19.68
CA VAL A 215 8.08 7.36 18.97
C VAL A 215 6.96 8.36 18.71
N THR A 216 7.16 9.56 19.24
CA THR A 216 6.24 10.68 19.01
C THR A 216 6.67 11.48 17.78
N PHE A 217 5.73 11.73 16.89
CA PHE A 217 5.94 12.52 15.67
C PHE A 217 4.75 13.43 15.38
N LYS A 218 4.96 14.44 14.55
CA LYS A 218 3.93 15.41 14.16
C LYS A 218 3.72 15.42 12.66
N ILE A 219 2.44 15.48 12.26
CA ILE A 219 2.03 15.82 10.89
C ILE A 219 1.17 17.07 10.99
N GLY A 220 1.63 18.18 10.40
CA GLY A 220 0.98 19.46 10.61
C GLY A 220 1.04 19.87 12.09
N LYS A 221 -0.15 20.07 12.68
CA LYS A 221 -0.32 20.40 14.11
C LYS A 221 -0.57 19.19 15.00
N ASP A 222 -0.89 18.06 14.41
CA ASP A 222 -1.35 16.87 15.12
C ASP A 222 -0.16 15.99 15.51
N GLU A 223 -0.24 15.41 16.70
CA GLU A 223 0.81 14.58 17.28
C GLU A 223 0.34 13.13 17.42
N TYR A 224 1.24 12.21 17.09
CA TYR A 224 1.02 10.78 17.08
C TYR A 224 2.15 10.06 17.80
N THR A 225 1.85 8.92 18.39
CA THR A 225 2.84 8.03 19.02
C THR A 225 2.65 6.61 18.53
N LEU A 226 3.68 6.06 17.89
CA LEU A 226 3.69 4.70 17.34
C LEU A 226 5.04 4.02 17.58
N ASP A 227 5.05 2.72 17.42
CA ASP A 227 6.28 1.93 17.35
C ASP A 227 6.81 1.90 15.91
N PHE A 228 8.13 1.95 15.77
CA PHE A 228 8.82 1.95 14.48
C PHE A 228 9.96 0.95 14.45
N ILE A 229 10.26 0.44 13.28
CA ILE A 229 11.52 -0.26 12.99
C ILE A 229 12.44 0.71 12.25
N ILE A 230 13.73 0.73 12.62
CA ILE A 230 14.73 1.53 11.90
C ILE A 230 14.82 1.03 10.46
N GLY A 231 14.69 1.93 9.52
CA GLY A 231 14.90 1.73 8.10
C GLY A 231 16.17 2.41 7.61
N ASP A 232 16.77 1.89 6.55
CA ASP A 232 18.00 2.43 5.94
C ASP A 232 17.71 3.46 4.83
N GLY A 233 16.43 3.66 4.49
CA GLY A 233 16.02 4.63 3.46
C GLY A 233 16.01 6.08 3.94
N ASN A 234 15.87 7.00 2.99
CA ASN A 234 15.75 8.45 3.22
C ASN A 234 14.32 8.90 3.51
N ILE A 235 13.37 7.97 3.58
CA ILE A 235 11.96 8.19 3.90
C ILE A 235 11.49 7.13 4.90
N GLY A 236 10.64 7.53 5.85
CA GLY A 236 9.96 6.60 6.73
C GLY A 236 8.66 6.05 6.11
N LEU A 237 8.05 5.06 6.76
CA LEU A 237 6.75 4.51 6.35
C LEU A 237 5.77 4.56 7.51
N LEU A 238 4.53 4.90 7.22
CA LEU A 238 3.38 4.79 8.12
C LEU A 238 2.37 3.81 7.54
N ASN A 239 2.01 2.81 8.31
CA ASN A 239 0.93 1.88 7.97
C ASN A 239 -0.42 2.38 8.51
N ILE A 240 -1.46 1.54 8.47
CA ILE A 240 -2.81 1.91 8.91
C ILE A 240 -2.92 2.22 10.42
N GLU A 241 -1.93 1.86 11.25
CA GLU A 241 -1.94 2.21 12.69
C GLU A 241 -1.92 3.73 12.90
N PHE A 242 -1.32 4.48 11.96
CA PHE A 242 -1.35 5.94 11.94
C PHE A 242 -2.77 6.51 11.97
N LEU A 243 -3.72 5.81 11.36
CA LEU A 243 -5.13 6.24 11.29
C LEU A 243 -5.87 6.12 12.63
N GLN A 244 -5.31 5.39 13.61
CA GLN A 244 -5.89 5.18 14.95
C GLN A 244 -7.36 4.73 14.92
N GLY A 245 -7.74 3.95 13.90
CA GLY A 245 -9.11 3.45 13.72
C GLY A 245 -10.09 4.46 13.12
N HIS A 246 -9.66 5.66 12.80
CA HIS A 246 -10.50 6.64 12.11
C HIS A 246 -10.87 6.21 10.71
N SER A 247 -12.11 6.45 10.31
CA SER A 247 -12.50 6.45 8.91
C SER A 247 -11.72 7.54 8.18
N PHE A 248 -11.42 7.31 6.91
CA PHE A 248 -10.58 8.25 6.16
C PHE A 248 -10.95 8.32 4.68
N ILE A 249 -10.51 9.38 4.03
CA ILE A 249 -10.65 9.59 2.60
C ILE A 249 -9.27 9.76 1.99
N LEU A 250 -8.99 8.97 0.95
CA LEU A 250 -7.87 9.18 0.04
C LEU A 250 -8.40 9.88 -1.22
N ASN A 251 -8.03 11.13 -1.41
CA ASN A 251 -8.41 11.89 -2.60
C ASN A 251 -7.18 12.15 -3.47
N TYR A 252 -6.92 11.27 -4.42
CA TYR A 252 -5.75 11.37 -5.30
C TYR A 252 -5.81 12.59 -6.23
N LYS A 253 -6.99 13.04 -6.62
CA LYS A 253 -7.16 14.23 -7.47
C LYS A 253 -6.70 15.51 -6.78
N LYS A 254 -6.95 15.61 -5.47
CA LYS A 254 -6.59 16.79 -4.64
C LYS A 254 -5.32 16.55 -3.81
N GLN A 255 -4.76 15.35 -3.82
CA GLN A 255 -3.65 14.93 -2.96
C GLN A 255 -3.95 15.20 -1.48
N ILE A 256 -5.09 14.71 -1.02
CA ILE A 256 -5.57 14.89 0.36
C ILE A 256 -5.85 13.53 1.00
N LEU A 257 -5.22 13.29 2.15
CA LEU A 257 -5.65 12.32 3.15
C LEU A 257 -6.48 13.07 4.19
N GLU A 258 -7.74 12.69 4.35
CA GLU A 258 -8.64 13.29 5.33
C GLU A 258 -9.02 12.23 6.37
N LEU A 259 -8.81 12.50 7.67
CA LEU A 259 -9.29 11.69 8.78
C LEU A 259 -10.65 12.22 9.23
N LEU A 260 -11.64 11.32 9.31
CA LEU A 260 -13.03 11.64 9.64
C LEU A 260 -13.33 11.48 11.14
#